data_403079472cbca6aa5a3ceb109eaec1e1
#
_entry.id   403079472cbca6aa5a3ceb109eaec1e1
#
_cell.length_a   1.000
_cell.length_b   1.000
_cell.length_c   1.000
_cell.angle_alpha   90.00
_cell.angle_beta   90.00
_cell.angle_gamma   90.00
#
_symmetry.space_group_name_H-M   'P 1'
#
loop_
_entity.id
_entity.type
_entity.pdbx_description
1 polymer ?
#
loop_
_entity_poly.entity_id
_entity_poly.type
_entity_poly.pdbx_seq_one_letter_code
_entity_poly.pdbx_strand_id
1 'polypeptide(L)'
;ANVLHQVTPFFLMCDCHDLGVSIGDNFTGKSIPPRDLPSRKTPFNDRLENVLSPDFSPNIFLYDNFPGGIGLSSALFEMRQEVLVACLQTIDGCPCEAGCPSCVGPVRETGEKAKQVARELLENLLLTGI
;
A
#
# COMPACT_ATOMS: atom_id res chain seq x y z
N ALA A 1 -0.77 0.41 -0.55
CA ALA A 1 -1.01 -0.95 -0.04
C ALA A 1 -2.27 -1.58 -0.66
N ASN A 2 -3.46 -0.93 -0.59
CA ASN A 2 -4.73 -1.53 -1.03
C ASN A 2 -4.70 -2.01 -2.50
N VAL A 3 -4.33 -1.15 -3.44
CA VAL A 3 -4.25 -1.51 -4.87
C VAL A 3 -3.23 -2.63 -5.13
N LEU A 4 -2.10 -2.64 -4.44
CA LEU A 4 -1.11 -3.73 -4.53
C LEU A 4 -1.72 -5.07 -4.14
N HIS A 5 -2.42 -5.12 -3.00
CA HIS A 5 -3.07 -6.34 -2.53
C HIS A 5 -4.16 -6.85 -3.48
N GLN A 6 -4.82 -5.95 -4.21
CA GLN A 6 -5.85 -6.35 -5.19
C GLN A 6 -5.27 -6.80 -6.53
N VAL A 7 -4.20 -6.15 -7.00
CA VAL A 7 -3.61 -6.42 -8.33
C VAL A 7 -2.69 -7.64 -8.31
N THR A 8 -1.90 -7.80 -7.25
CA THR A 8 -0.89 -8.86 -7.14
C THR A 8 -1.41 -10.28 -7.35
N PRO A 9 -2.58 -10.70 -6.82
CA PRO A 9 -3.11 -12.03 -7.03
C PRO A 9 -3.32 -12.40 -8.50
N PHE A 10 -3.64 -11.43 -9.36
CA PHE A 10 -3.81 -11.69 -10.79
C PHE A 10 -2.50 -12.08 -11.48
N PHE A 11 -1.38 -11.50 -11.06
CA PHE A 11 -0.06 -11.83 -11.59
C PHE A 11 0.45 -13.19 -11.09
N LEU A 12 0.16 -13.51 -9.85
CA LEU A 12 0.60 -14.74 -9.21
C LEU A 12 -0.36 -15.91 -9.42
N MET A 13 -1.53 -15.67 -10.01
CA MET A 13 -2.62 -16.66 -10.17
C MET A 13 -2.96 -17.35 -8.84
N CYS A 14 -3.02 -16.60 -7.75
CA CYS A 14 -3.33 -17.06 -6.40
C CYS A 14 -4.58 -16.38 -5.85
N ASP A 15 -5.08 -16.85 -4.71
CA ASP A 15 -6.16 -16.20 -4.01
C ASP A 15 -5.64 -14.95 -3.25
N CYS A 16 -6.50 -13.94 -3.06
CA CYS A 16 -6.15 -12.76 -2.30
C CYS A 16 -5.84 -13.06 -0.82
N HIS A 17 -6.33 -14.18 -0.29
CA HIS A 17 -6.01 -14.64 1.07
C HIS A 17 -4.65 -15.33 1.18
N ASP A 18 -4.04 -15.73 0.06
CA ASP A 18 -2.69 -16.33 0.04
C ASP A 18 -1.60 -15.28 0.27
N LEU A 19 -1.93 -14.00 0.13
CA LEU A 19 -1.04 -12.88 0.31
C LEU A 19 -1.46 -12.02 1.50
N GLY A 20 -0.49 -11.64 2.31
CA GLY A 20 -0.64 -10.66 3.37
C GLY A 20 0.00 -9.33 2.97
N VAL A 21 -0.56 -8.25 3.50
CA VAL A 21 -0.03 -6.89 3.37
C VAL A 21 0.15 -6.29 4.75
N SER A 22 1.31 -5.74 5.01
CA SER A 22 1.57 -4.98 6.23
C SER A 22 2.19 -3.63 5.87
N ILE A 23 1.80 -2.60 6.59
CA ILE A 23 2.38 -1.27 6.50
C ILE A 23 3.19 -1.04 7.78
N GLY A 24 4.41 -0.60 7.64
CA GLY A 24 5.31 -0.34 8.76
C GLY A 24 6.11 0.92 8.58
N ASP A 25 6.90 1.21 9.61
CA ASP A 25 7.90 2.25 9.62
C ASP A 25 9.25 1.61 10.01
N ASN A 26 10.23 1.74 9.14
CA ASN A 26 11.57 1.17 9.35
C ASN A 26 12.25 1.71 10.62
N PHE A 27 11.94 2.93 11.01
CA PHE A 27 12.55 3.56 12.17
C PHE A 27 12.12 2.94 13.49
N THR A 28 10.85 2.62 13.64
CA THR A 28 10.31 2.07 14.90
C THR A 28 10.36 0.55 14.98
N GLY A 29 10.58 -0.13 13.86
CA GLY A 29 10.52 -1.59 13.80
C GLY A 29 9.15 -2.18 14.15
N LYS A 30 8.12 -1.33 14.26
CA LYS A 30 6.76 -1.72 14.58
C LYS A 30 5.93 -1.74 13.32
N SER A 31 5.34 -2.89 12.99
CA SER A 31 4.24 -2.95 12.04
C SER A 31 3.04 -2.19 12.61
N ILE A 32 2.47 -1.29 11.84
CA ILE A 32 1.23 -0.62 12.19
C ILE A 32 0.08 -1.49 11.68
N PRO A 33 -0.64 -2.20 12.55
CA PRO A 33 -1.79 -2.98 12.11
C PRO A 33 -2.86 -2.04 11.55
N PRO A 34 -3.59 -2.44 10.49
CA PRO A 34 -4.61 -1.60 9.85
C PRO A 34 -5.71 -1.08 10.80
N ARG A 35 -5.88 -1.73 11.96
CA ARG A 35 -6.88 -1.35 12.98
C ARG A 35 -6.40 -0.28 13.95
N ASP A 36 -5.10 -0.03 14.03
CA ASP A 36 -4.48 0.94 14.95
C ASP A 36 -4.15 2.28 14.29
N LEU A 37 -4.64 2.50 13.06
CA LEU A 37 -4.74 3.87 12.56
C LEU A 37 -5.55 4.66 13.61
N PRO A 38 -4.96 5.70 14.21
CA PRO A 38 -5.54 6.38 15.34
C PRO A 38 -6.97 6.81 15.03
N SER A 39 -7.93 6.30 15.82
CA SER A 39 -9.32 6.69 15.68
C SER A 39 -9.40 8.21 15.82
N ARG A 40 -10.29 8.82 15.06
CA ARG A 40 -10.56 10.26 14.84
C ARG A 40 -10.65 11.18 16.08
N LYS A 41 -10.16 10.79 17.27
CA LYS A 41 -10.32 11.55 18.53
C LYS A 41 -9.11 12.36 18.95
N THR A 42 -7.99 12.29 18.22
CA THR A 42 -6.83 13.16 18.50
C THR A 42 -6.86 14.39 17.61
N PRO A 43 -6.55 15.59 18.12
CA PRO A 43 -6.46 16.81 17.33
C PRO A 43 -5.51 16.62 16.15
N PHE A 44 -5.87 17.16 15.00
CA PHE A 44 -5.15 17.02 13.72
C PHE A 44 -3.67 17.42 13.80
N ASN A 45 -3.33 18.38 14.68
CA ASN A 45 -1.97 18.87 14.85
C ASN A 45 -1.00 17.85 15.46
N ASP A 46 -1.44 17.08 16.49
CA ASP A 46 -0.57 16.05 17.11
C ASP A 46 -0.21 14.91 16.15
N ARG A 47 -1.03 14.70 15.11
CA ARG A 47 -0.78 13.67 14.09
C ARG A 47 0.27 14.08 13.07
N LEU A 48 0.29 15.34 12.68
CA LEU A 48 1.24 15.86 11.70
C LEU A 48 2.66 15.89 12.25
N GLU A 49 2.85 16.23 13.52
CA GLU A 49 4.18 16.26 14.14
C GLU A 49 4.77 14.86 14.28
N ASN A 50 3.95 13.82 14.56
CA ASN A 50 4.40 12.43 14.62
C ASN A 50 4.63 11.77 13.27
N VAL A 51 3.92 12.23 12.21
CA VAL A 51 4.08 11.70 10.84
C VAL A 51 5.20 12.41 10.08
N LEU A 52 5.49 13.66 10.46
CA LEU A 52 6.54 14.48 9.85
C LEU A 52 7.86 14.43 10.63
N SER A 53 8.06 13.42 11.50
CA SER A 53 9.39 13.22 12.08
C SER A 53 10.40 13.02 10.95
N PRO A 54 11.59 13.65 10.98
CA PRO A 54 12.59 13.51 9.94
C PRO A 54 13.05 12.06 9.72
N ASP A 55 12.70 11.18 10.62
CA ASP A 55 13.08 9.76 10.63
C ASP A 55 11.94 8.84 10.16
N PHE A 56 10.78 9.37 9.74
CA PHE A 56 9.66 8.57 9.24
C PHE A 56 10.02 7.92 7.89
N SER A 57 10.14 6.61 7.88
CA SER A 57 10.50 5.81 6.69
C SER A 57 9.44 4.72 6.45
N PRO A 58 8.31 5.07 5.82
CA PRO A 58 7.23 4.13 5.61
C PRO A 58 7.61 3.02 4.64
N ASN A 59 7.16 1.80 4.92
CA ASN A 59 7.31 0.67 4.03
C ASN A 59 6.01 -0.14 3.92
N ILE A 60 5.91 -0.90 2.83
CA ILE A 60 4.81 -1.82 2.56
C ILE A 60 5.45 -3.20 2.36
N PHE A 61 5.04 -4.16 3.17
CA PHE A 61 5.42 -5.56 3.03
C PHE A 61 4.29 -6.34 2.36
N LEU A 62 4.65 -7.11 1.35
CA LEU A 62 3.82 -8.13 0.75
C LEU A 62 4.46 -9.47 1.07
N TYR A 63 3.72 -10.41 1.62
CA TYR A 63 4.25 -11.68 2.10
C TYR A 63 3.28 -12.84 1.91
N ASP A 64 3.84 -14.05 1.85
CA ASP A 64 3.06 -15.28 1.75
C ASP A 64 2.35 -15.54 3.08
N ASN A 65 1.04 -15.80 3.05
CA ASN A 65 0.26 -16.18 4.24
C ASN A 65 0.44 -17.67 4.63
N PHE A 66 1.23 -18.42 3.88
CA PHE A 66 1.55 -19.82 4.19
C PHE A 66 2.72 -19.92 5.18
N PRO A 67 2.61 -20.76 6.22
CA PRO A 67 3.73 -21.02 7.11
C PRO A 67 4.95 -21.55 6.33
N GLY A 68 6.08 -20.82 6.42
CA GLY A 68 7.31 -21.15 5.68
C GLY A 68 7.38 -20.59 4.25
N GLY A 69 6.31 -19.96 3.78
CA GLY A 69 6.22 -19.41 2.42
C GLY A 69 6.15 -20.49 1.34
N ILE A 70 5.58 -20.17 0.19
CA ILE A 70 5.53 -21.03 -1.00
C ILE A 70 6.18 -20.36 -2.23
N GLY A 71 6.90 -19.26 -2.03
CA GLY A 71 7.65 -18.56 -3.06
C GLY A 71 6.87 -17.48 -3.81
N LEU A 72 5.68 -17.10 -3.36
CA LEU A 72 4.88 -16.04 -4.00
C LEU A 72 5.59 -14.70 -3.94
N SER A 73 6.20 -14.37 -2.82
CA SER A 73 6.94 -13.11 -2.64
C SER A 73 8.16 -12.99 -3.56
N SER A 74 8.86 -14.10 -3.83
CA SER A 74 9.98 -14.11 -4.78
C SER A 74 9.51 -13.88 -6.21
N ALA A 75 8.46 -14.58 -6.63
CA ALA A 75 7.86 -14.41 -7.96
C ALA A 75 7.31 -12.98 -8.15
N LEU A 76 6.68 -12.42 -7.11
CA LEU A 76 6.21 -11.04 -7.10
C LEU A 76 7.35 -10.03 -7.28
N PHE A 77 8.48 -10.27 -6.62
CA PHE A 77 9.64 -9.38 -6.74
C PHE A 77 10.21 -9.37 -8.16
N GLU A 78 10.20 -10.51 -8.86
CA GLU A 78 10.61 -10.58 -10.26
C GLU A 78 9.71 -9.77 -11.19
N MET A 79 8.39 -9.78 -10.94
CA MET A 79 7.37 -9.07 -11.72
C MET A 79 7.01 -7.68 -11.14
N ARG A 80 7.83 -7.13 -10.27
CA ARG A 80 7.48 -5.92 -9.51
C ARG A 80 7.14 -4.71 -10.37
N GLN A 81 7.83 -4.54 -11.51
CA GLN A 81 7.58 -3.39 -12.40
C GLN A 81 6.21 -3.51 -13.08
N GLU A 82 5.90 -4.69 -13.60
CA GLU A 82 4.61 -4.97 -14.24
C GLU A 82 3.46 -4.79 -13.25
N VAL A 83 3.64 -5.24 -12.02
CA VAL A 83 2.66 -5.06 -10.93
C VAL A 83 2.46 -3.58 -10.60
N LEU A 84 3.53 -2.79 -10.49
CA LEU A 84 3.44 -1.35 -10.22
C LEU A 84 2.74 -0.61 -11.37
N VAL A 85 3.04 -0.95 -12.62
CA VAL A 85 2.34 -0.40 -13.80
C VAL A 85 0.85 -0.74 -13.76
N ALA A 86 0.49 -1.98 -13.47
CA ALA A 86 -0.90 -2.40 -13.37
C ALA A 86 -1.63 -1.72 -12.21
N CYS A 87 -0.95 -1.46 -11.09
CA CYS A 87 -1.49 -0.68 -9.99
C CYS A 87 -1.81 0.77 -10.43
N LEU A 88 -0.89 1.41 -11.15
CA LEU A 88 -1.10 2.75 -11.68
C LEU A 88 -2.28 2.79 -12.65
N GLN A 89 -2.35 1.84 -13.58
CA GLN A 89 -3.46 1.71 -14.52
C GLN A 89 -4.80 1.49 -13.80
N THR A 90 -4.82 0.70 -12.74
CA THR A 90 -6.01 0.47 -11.92
C THR A 90 -6.49 1.76 -11.23
N ILE A 91 -5.57 2.56 -10.72
CA ILE A 91 -5.89 3.86 -10.10
C ILE A 91 -6.42 4.84 -11.15
N ASP A 92 -5.75 4.95 -12.31
CA ASP A 92 -6.12 5.87 -13.38
C ASP A 92 -7.45 5.48 -14.04
N GLY A 93 -7.70 4.21 -14.23
CA GLY A 93 -8.95 3.68 -14.80
C GLY A 93 -10.15 3.73 -13.84
N CYS A 94 -9.93 3.96 -12.55
CA CYS A 94 -11.01 4.00 -11.58
C CYS A 94 -11.80 5.33 -11.69
N PRO A 95 -13.14 5.30 -11.83
CA PRO A 95 -13.94 6.51 -12.02
C PRO A 95 -14.12 7.36 -10.75
N CYS A 96 -13.67 6.89 -9.59
CA CYS A 96 -13.76 7.64 -8.34
C CYS A 96 -12.84 8.87 -8.34
N GLU A 97 -13.24 9.94 -7.65
CA GLU A 97 -12.45 11.18 -7.58
C GLU A 97 -11.32 11.11 -6.54
N ALA A 98 -11.62 10.68 -5.32
CA ALA A 98 -10.69 10.76 -4.20
C ALA A 98 -10.13 9.41 -3.73
N GLY A 99 -10.81 8.32 -4.08
CA GLY A 99 -10.47 6.96 -3.68
C GLY A 99 -11.71 6.13 -3.37
N CYS A 100 -11.62 4.82 -3.55
CA CYS A 100 -12.68 3.88 -3.24
C CYS A 100 -12.07 2.51 -2.88
N PRO A 101 -12.86 1.58 -2.31
CA PRO A 101 -12.35 0.24 -1.96
C PRO A 101 -11.70 -0.51 -3.11
N SER A 102 -12.11 -0.25 -4.36
CA SER A 102 -11.56 -0.91 -5.56
C SER A 102 -10.23 -0.33 -6.06
N CYS A 103 -9.70 0.72 -5.45
CA CYS A 103 -8.40 1.28 -5.80
C CYS A 103 -7.53 1.56 -4.56
N VAL A 104 -7.50 2.77 -4.05
CA VAL A 104 -6.61 3.14 -2.94
C VAL A 104 -7.21 2.93 -1.54
N GLY A 105 -8.49 2.61 -1.46
CA GLY A 105 -9.24 2.48 -0.23
C GLY A 105 -10.30 3.58 -0.06
N PRO A 106 -11.24 3.40 0.88
CA PRO A 106 -12.32 4.35 1.10
C PRO A 106 -11.78 5.67 1.70
N VAL A 107 -12.31 6.79 1.24
CA VAL A 107 -11.88 8.16 1.65
C VAL A 107 -11.89 8.36 3.16
N ARG A 108 -12.82 7.69 3.87
CA ARG A 108 -12.90 7.78 5.33
C ARG A 108 -11.65 7.25 6.06
N GLU A 109 -10.94 6.32 5.45
CA GLU A 109 -9.74 5.67 6.01
C GLU A 109 -8.46 6.29 5.47
N THR A 110 -8.46 6.66 4.19
CA THR A 110 -7.25 7.07 3.46
C THR A 110 -7.13 8.59 3.27
N GLY A 111 -8.25 9.33 3.37
CA GLY A 111 -8.30 10.78 3.14
C GLY A 111 -8.62 11.17 1.70
N GLU A 112 -8.98 12.44 1.51
CA GLU A 112 -9.48 12.96 0.22
C GLU A 112 -8.43 13.01 -0.90
N LYS A 113 -7.15 13.08 -0.54
CA LYS A 113 -6.02 13.14 -1.50
C LYS A 113 -5.37 11.79 -1.77
N ALA A 114 -5.90 10.71 -1.21
CA ALA A 114 -5.26 9.41 -1.25
C ALA A 114 -5.01 8.90 -2.67
N LYS A 115 -5.95 9.13 -3.59
CA LYS A 115 -5.82 8.71 -4.98
C LYS A 115 -4.69 9.46 -5.70
N GLN A 116 -4.62 10.77 -5.52
CA GLN A 116 -3.57 11.59 -6.11
C GLN A 116 -2.18 11.20 -5.56
N VAL A 117 -2.05 11.09 -4.23
CA VAL A 117 -0.78 10.75 -3.58
C VAL A 117 -0.32 9.34 -3.97
N ALA A 118 -1.23 8.37 -4.03
CA ALA A 118 -0.90 7.01 -4.45
C ALA A 118 -0.41 6.95 -5.91
N ARG A 119 -1.02 7.74 -6.79
CA ARG A 119 -0.61 7.88 -8.18
C ARG A 119 0.80 8.46 -8.29
N GLU A 120 1.05 9.62 -7.67
CA GLU A 120 2.36 10.27 -7.65
C GLU A 120 3.45 9.37 -7.07
N LEU A 121 3.14 8.61 -6.01
CA LEU A 121 4.05 7.64 -5.42
C LEU A 121 4.43 6.54 -6.41
N LEU A 122 3.47 5.95 -7.10
CA LEU A 122 3.70 4.89 -8.08
C LEU A 122 4.50 5.40 -9.29
N GLU A 123 4.19 6.60 -9.79
CA GLU A 123 4.95 7.24 -10.86
C GLU A 123 6.42 7.45 -10.46
N ASN A 124 6.67 7.94 -9.25
CA ASN A 124 8.04 8.12 -8.74
C ASN A 124 8.78 6.78 -8.57
N LEU A 125 8.11 5.74 -8.06
CA LEU A 125 8.71 4.41 -7.93
C LEU A 125 9.10 3.81 -9.29
N LEU A 126 8.25 3.97 -10.30
CA LEU A 126 8.54 3.51 -11.66
C LEU A 126 9.70 4.29 -12.32
N LEU A 127 9.83 5.59 -12.03
CA LEU A 127 10.93 6.42 -12.54
C LEU A 127 12.27 6.10 -11.88
N THR A 128 12.28 5.72 -10.61
CA THR A 128 13.50 5.40 -9.86
C THR A 128 14.06 4.01 -10.15
N GLY A 129 13.33 3.19 -10.88
CA GLY A 129 13.81 1.88 -11.37
C GLY A 129 14.06 0.86 -10.25
N ILE A 130 13.09 0.72 -9.35
CA ILE A 130 13.14 -0.30 -8.29
C ILE A 130 13.11 -1.71 -8.87
#